data_a11957cfcf8dc17423f72111368c366c
#
_entry.id   a11957cfcf8dc17423f72111368c366c
#
_cell.length_a   1.000
_cell.length_b   1.000
_cell.length_c   1.000
_cell.angle_alpha   90.00
_cell.angle_beta   90.00
_cell.angle_gamma   90.00
#
_symmetry.space_group_name_H-M   'P 1'
#
loop_
_entity.id
_entity.type
_entity.pdbx_description
1 polymer ?
#
loop_
_entity_poly.entity_id
_entity_poly.type
_entity_poly.pdbx_seq_one_letter_code
_entity_poly.pdbx_strand_id
1 'polypeptide(L)'
;LSSSALTNKLVALSKVINSKNSLPILADFVFEIENNTLRLTASDSENTMKTSLELNESDSNGVFAIGNHDLIEAVKGISEQPITFDVNLQDNIAKISYQNGLFSLPIDSADEFPIAQEISAGANVININSNVLAENINRSLFATGQDEIRPVMNGIFFDLSPESLSIVATDGHKLVRNKFLNINNEEPAPFILP
;
A
#
# COMPACT_ATOMS: atom_id res chain seq x y z
N LEU A 1 14.54 -14.18 -7.63
CA LEU A 1 14.19 -12.76 -7.88
C LEU A 1 15.32 -11.83 -7.42
N SER A 2 15.38 -10.56 -7.88
CA SER A 2 16.38 -9.56 -7.47
C SER A 2 16.11 -9.03 -6.06
N SER A 3 17.14 -8.93 -5.22
CA SER A 3 17.05 -8.39 -3.85
C SER A 3 16.66 -6.92 -3.86
N SER A 4 17.22 -6.09 -4.73
CA SER A 4 16.89 -4.66 -4.79
C SER A 4 15.48 -4.41 -5.36
N ALA A 5 15.06 -5.20 -6.35
CA ALA A 5 13.71 -5.10 -6.89
C ALA A 5 12.66 -5.39 -5.81
N LEU A 6 12.87 -6.43 -5.00
CA LEU A 6 12.00 -6.74 -3.86
C LEU A 6 12.04 -5.63 -2.81
N THR A 7 13.24 -5.21 -2.38
CA THR A 7 13.41 -4.17 -1.36
C THR A 7 12.69 -2.88 -1.73
N ASN A 8 12.82 -2.43 -2.97
CA ASN A 8 12.16 -1.20 -3.44
C ASN A 8 10.63 -1.30 -3.35
N LYS A 9 10.07 -2.47 -3.68
CA LYS A 9 8.63 -2.72 -3.60
C LYS A 9 8.15 -2.76 -2.14
N LEU A 10 8.86 -3.47 -1.27
CA LEU A 10 8.53 -3.56 0.15
C LEU A 10 8.62 -2.20 0.84
N VAL A 11 9.64 -1.40 0.57
CA VAL A 11 9.78 -0.03 1.10
C VAL A 11 8.65 0.89 0.62
N ALA A 12 8.19 0.73 -0.62
CA ALA A 12 7.04 1.48 -1.10
C ALA A 12 5.75 1.06 -0.39
N LEU A 13 5.50 -0.26 -0.27
CA LEU A 13 4.33 -0.82 0.39
C LEU A 13 4.29 -0.51 1.89
N SER A 14 5.44 -0.49 2.57
CA SER A 14 5.49 -0.22 4.02
C SER A 14 4.93 1.14 4.42
N LYS A 15 4.81 2.06 3.48
CA LYS A 15 4.26 3.40 3.71
C LYS A 15 2.76 3.41 3.99
N VAL A 16 2.03 2.36 3.60
CA VAL A 16 0.61 2.22 3.94
C VAL A 16 0.42 1.54 5.29
N ILE A 17 1.42 0.81 5.79
CA ILE A 17 1.31 0.10 7.06
C ILE A 17 1.35 1.10 8.22
N ASN A 18 0.30 1.09 9.03
CA ASN A 18 0.19 1.93 10.22
C ASN A 18 0.53 1.12 11.47
N SER A 19 1.45 1.64 12.30
CA SER A 19 1.83 0.99 13.56
C SER A 19 0.73 0.94 14.64
N LYS A 20 -0.37 1.66 14.43
CA LYS A 20 -1.52 1.74 15.35
C LYS A 20 -2.72 0.88 14.89
N ASN A 21 -2.53 0.00 13.91
CA ASN A 21 -3.60 -0.87 13.42
C ASN A 21 -4.12 -1.78 14.54
N SER A 22 -5.43 -1.95 14.60
CA SER A 22 -6.09 -2.83 15.58
C SER A 22 -5.95 -4.31 15.25
N LEU A 23 -5.73 -4.65 13.98
CA LEU A 23 -5.52 -6.02 13.50
C LEU A 23 -4.03 -6.29 13.32
N PRO A 24 -3.44 -7.27 14.05
CA PRO A 24 -2.00 -7.57 13.96
C PRO A 24 -1.55 -7.91 12.55
N ILE A 25 -2.35 -8.64 11.77
CA ILE A 25 -2.04 -9.06 10.40
C ILE A 25 -1.80 -7.87 9.44
N LEU A 26 -2.29 -6.67 9.76
CA LEU A 26 -2.04 -5.46 8.97
C LEU A 26 -0.62 -4.92 9.15
N ALA A 27 0.16 -5.47 10.09
CA ALA A 27 1.58 -5.20 10.19
C ALA A 27 2.42 -6.01 9.19
N ASP A 28 1.79 -6.92 8.44
CA ASP A 28 2.47 -7.84 7.54
C ASP A 28 2.27 -7.46 6.08
N PHE A 29 3.16 -7.95 5.24
CA PHE A 29 2.96 -8.03 3.80
C PHE A 29 2.33 -9.35 3.43
N VAL A 30 1.29 -9.33 2.62
CA VAL A 30 0.75 -10.53 2.00
C VAL A 30 1.51 -10.82 0.71
N PHE A 31 2.00 -12.04 0.60
CA PHE A 31 2.66 -12.62 -0.57
C PHE A 31 1.70 -13.59 -1.25
N GLU A 32 1.42 -13.35 -2.51
CA GLU A 32 0.62 -14.24 -3.35
C GLU A 32 1.44 -14.62 -4.57
N ILE A 33 1.73 -15.90 -4.72
CA ILE A 33 2.51 -16.45 -5.83
C ILE A 33 1.58 -17.21 -6.76
N GLU A 34 1.51 -16.77 -8.00
CA GLU A 34 0.72 -17.40 -9.05
C GLU A 34 1.46 -17.31 -10.39
N ASN A 35 1.67 -18.47 -11.05
CA ASN A 35 2.25 -18.55 -12.40
C ASN A 35 3.53 -17.71 -12.59
N ASN A 36 4.50 -17.83 -11.70
CA ASN A 36 5.75 -17.05 -11.67
C ASN A 36 5.58 -15.54 -11.46
N THR A 37 4.42 -15.12 -11.02
CA THR A 37 4.19 -13.72 -10.60
C THR A 37 4.03 -13.68 -9.09
N LEU A 38 4.83 -12.86 -8.42
CA LEU A 38 4.67 -12.52 -7.02
C LEU A 38 3.85 -11.24 -6.92
N ARG A 39 2.68 -11.32 -6.30
CA ARG A 39 1.91 -10.15 -5.89
C ARG A 39 2.16 -9.86 -4.42
N LEU A 40 2.37 -8.60 -4.11
CA LEU A 40 2.57 -8.10 -2.76
C LEU A 40 1.46 -7.14 -2.41
N THR A 41 0.85 -7.32 -1.24
CA THR A 41 -0.22 -6.45 -0.73
C THR A 41 0.12 -5.98 0.67
N ALA A 42 -0.17 -4.71 0.95
CA ALA A 42 -0.17 -4.12 2.29
C ALA A 42 -1.41 -3.24 2.47
N SER A 43 -1.92 -3.14 3.69
CA SER A 43 -3.11 -2.35 4.00
C SER A 43 -3.07 -1.81 5.42
N ASP A 44 -3.80 -0.70 5.66
CA ASP A 44 -4.12 -0.18 7.00
C ASP A 44 -5.62 -0.25 7.32
N SER A 45 -6.38 -1.07 6.60
CA SER A 45 -7.84 -1.22 6.57
C SER A 45 -8.58 -0.19 5.72
N GLU A 46 -8.07 1.03 5.58
CA GLU A 46 -8.67 2.09 4.78
C GLU A 46 -8.02 2.18 3.39
N ASN A 47 -6.70 2.05 3.37
CA ASN A 47 -5.88 2.08 2.17
C ASN A 47 -5.28 0.71 1.89
N THR A 48 -5.33 0.27 0.65
CA THR A 48 -4.67 -0.96 0.20
C THR A 48 -3.73 -0.66 -0.95
N MET A 49 -2.50 -1.10 -0.82
CA MET A 49 -1.47 -0.95 -1.84
C MET A 49 -1.05 -2.32 -2.35
N LYS A 50 -1.05 -2.49 -3.67
CA LYS A 50 -0.65 -3.74 -4.34
C LYS A 50 0.45 -3.47 -5.35
N THR A 51 1.36 -4.41 -5.50
CA THR A 51 2.38 -4.40 -6.54
C THR A 51 2.72 -5.82 -6.97
N SER A 52 3.42 -5.97 -8.07
CA SER A 52 3.86 -7.27 -8.55
C SER A 52 5.32 -7.26 -8.99
N LEU A 53 5.90 -8.46 -8.99
CA LEU A 53 7.23 -8.77 -9.47
C LEU A 53 7.16 -10.09 -10.25
N GLU A 54 7.85 -10.15 -11.38
CA GLU A 54 8.07 -11.42 -12.08
C GLU A 54 9.14 -12.23 -11.36
N LEU A 55 8.86 -13.50 -11.14
CA LEU A 55 9.81 -14.48 -10.61
C LEU A 55 10.50 -15.18 -11.78
N ASN A 56 11.79 -15.48 -11.62
CA ASN A 56 12.51 -16.28 -12.61
C ASN A 56 11.94 -17.70 -12.70
N GLU A 57 11.54 -18.23 -11.55
CA GLU A 57 10.99 -19.58 -11.41
C GLU A 57 10.19 -19.66 -10.10
N SER A 58 9.14 -20.46 -10.10
CA SER A 58 8.35 -20.80 -8.91
C SER A 58 7.87 -22.24 -9.01
N ASP A 59 8.15 -23.04 -7.98
CA ASP A 59 7.81 -24.48 -7.95
C ASP A 59 6.31 -24.69 -7.65
N SER A 60 5.65 -23.71 -7.00
CA SER A 60 4.24 -23.83 -6.61
C SER A 60 3.59 -22.47 -6.41
N ASN A 61 2.27 -22.46 -6.48
CA ASN A 61 1.46 -21.32 -6.07
C ASN A 61 1.25 -21.35 -4.54
N GLY A 62 1.06 -20.17 -3.93
CA GLY A 62 0.81 -20.09 -2.49
C GLY A 62 0.51 -18.67 -2.03
N VAL A 63 -0.11 -18.56 -0.86
CA VAL A 63 -0.42 -17.29 -0.20
C VAL A 63 0.00 -17.39 1.26
N PHE A 64 0.70 -16.36 1.75
CA PHE A 64 1.18 -16.26 3.13
C PHE A 64 1.45 -14.80 3.49
N ALA A 65 1.64 -14.53 4.78
CA ALA A 65 2.00 -13.21 5.29
C ALA A 65 3.36 -13.23 5.98
N ILE A 66 4.11 -12.13 5.87
CA ILE A 66 5.41 -11.95 6.56
C ILE A 66 5.43 -10.57 7.21
N GLY A 67 5.89 -10.50 8.46
CA GLY A 67 6.07 -9.26 9.22
C GLY A 67 6.91 -8.23 8.45
N ASN A 68 6.38 -7.02 8.27
CA ASN A 68 7.03 -6.02 7.42
C ASN A 68 8.39 -5.59 7.94
N HIS A 69 8.50 -5.37 9.27
CA HIS A 69 9.72 -4.88 9.89
C HIS A 69 10.88 -5.85 9.67
N ASP A 70 10.70 -7.12 10.05
CA ASP A 70 11.75 -8.12 10.03
C ASP A 70 12.17 -8.46 8.59
N LEU A 71 11.20 -8.53 7.68
CA LEU A 71 11.49 -8.77 6.27
C LEU A 71 12.29 -7.61 5.65
N ILE A 72 11.89 -6.36 5.88
CA ILE A 72 12.58 -5.20 5.33
C ILE A 72 14.02 -5.12 5.89
N GLU A 73 14.21 -5.36 7.18
CA GLU A 73 15.54 -5.37 7.79
C GLU A 73 16.43 -6.48 7.20
N ALA A 74 15.87 -7.67 7.01
CA ALA A 74 16.60 -8.77 6.37
C ALA A 74 17.04 -8.45 4.94
N VAL A 75 16.10 -7.99 4.08
CA VAL A 75 16.40 -7.78 2.66
C VAL A 75 17.24 -6.53 2.40
N LYS A 76 17.12 -5.48 3.21
CA LYS A 76 17.97 -4.28 3.11
C LYS A 76 19.45 -4.56 3.34
N GLY A 77 19.77 -5.59 4.14
CA GLY A 77 21.14 -6.01 4.38
C GLY A 77 21.77 -6.79 3.25
N ILE A 78 20.98 -7.19 2.24
CA ILE A 78 21.46 -7.99 1.10
C ILE A 78 21.84 -7.06 -0.06
N SER A 79 23.12 -7.09 -0.47
CA SER A 79 23.57 -6.39 -1.68
C SER A 79 22.83 -6.91 -2.91
N GLU A 80 22.80 -6.13 -4.01
CA GLU A 80 22.11 -6.53 -5.25
C GLU A 80 22.61 -7.88 -5.75
N GLN A 81 21.73 -8.86 -5.71
CA GLN A 81 21.95 -10.24 -6.15
C GLN A 81 20.63 -11.00 -6.28
N PRO A 82 20.64 -12.16 -6.98
CA PRO A 82 19.51 -13.09 -6.92
C PRO A 82 19.32 -13.63 -5.50
N ILE A 83 18.06 -13.68 -5.07
CA ILE A 83 17.63 -14.30 -3.82
C ILE A 83 16.58 -15.37 -4.09
N THR A 84 16.54 -16.39 -3.23
CA THR A 84 15.58 -17.49 -3.30
C THR A 84 14.78 -17.54 -2.01
N PHE A 85 13.46 -17.64 -2.14
CA PHE A 85 12.56 -17.92 -1.02
C PHE A 85 12.21 -19.41 -1.00
N ASP A 86 12.45 -20.06 0.11
CA ASP A 86 11.98 -21.41 0.43
C ASP A 86 10.93 -21.29 1.54
N VAL A 87 9.67 -21.53 1.18
CA VAL A 87 8.51 -21.28 2.06
C VAL A 87 7.90 -22.59 2.49
N ASN A 88 7.93 -22.85 3.79
CA ASN A 88 7.29 -24.01 4.41
C ASN A 88 6.05 -23.54 5.18
N LEU A 89 4.87 -23.77 4.59
CA LEU A 89 3.58 -23.41 5.19
C LEU A 89 3.20 -24.29 6.38
N GLN A 90 3.78 -25.50 6.51
CA GLN A 90 3.49 -26.41 7.63
C GLN A 90 4.25 -25.98 8.89
N ASP A 91 5.49 -25.56 8.72
CA ASP A 91 6.34 -25.11 9.82
C ASP A 91 6.23 -23.60 10.08
N ASN A 92 5.44 -22.88 9.27
CA ASN A 92 5.27 -21.43 9.31
C ASN A 92 6.61 -20.67 9.21
N ILE A 93 7.46 -21.06 8.27
CA ILE A 93 8.79 -20.48 8.09
C ILE A 93 9.04 -20.14 6.61
N ALA A 94 9.55 -18.95 6.35
CA ALA A 94 10.17 -18.59 5.08
C ALA A 94 11.68 -18.43 5.26
N LYS A 95 12.46 -19.10 4.40
CA LYS A 95 13.91 -18.97 4.34
C LYS A 95 14.31 -18.14 3.10
N ILE A 96 15.11 -17.12 3.30
CA ILE A 96 15.63 -16.25 2.24
C ILE A 96 17.11 -16.56 2.07
N SER A 97 17.46 -17.28 1.01
CA SER A 97 18.84 -17.65 0.68
C SER A 97 19.43 -16.66 -0.30
N TYR A 98 20.68 -16.29 -0.06
CA TYR A 98 21.50 -15.43 -0.91
C TYR A 98 22.96 -15.93 -0.88
N GLN A 99 23.86 -15.36 -1.71
CA GLN A 99 25.22 -15.89 -1.94
C GLN A 99 25.99 -16.20 -0.64
N ASN A 100 25.88 -15.37 0.37
CA ASN A 100 26.71 -15.41 1.58
C ASN A 100 25.93 -15.72 2.85
N GLY A 101 24.64 -16.10 2.76
CA GLY A 101 23.86 -16.33 3.98
C GLY A 101 22.44 -16.77 3.74
N LEU A 102 21.75 -16.89 4.87
CA LEU A 102 20.37 -17.32 4.97
C LEU A 102 19.69 -16.52 6.09
N PHE A 103 18.53 -15.98 5.80
CA PHE A 103 17.59 -15.51 6.82
C PHE A 103 16.45 -16.49 6.96
N SER A 104 15.95 -16.68 8.18
CA SER A 104 14.77 -17.47 8.46
C SER A 104 13.78 -16.59 9.20
N LEU A 105 12.60 -16.41 8.62
CA LEU A 105 11.54 -15.52 9.15
C LEU A 105 10.27 -16.33 9.40
N PRO A 106 9.53 -16.05 10.48
CA PRO A 106 8.20 -16.59 10.65
C PRO A 106 7.26 -16.07 9.57
N ILE A 107 6.29 -16.87 9.19
CA ILE A 107 5.19 -16.49 8.32
C ILE A 107 3.86 -16.79 9.01
N ASP A 108 2.84 -16.04 8.65
CA ASP A 108 1.47 -16.22 9.13
C ASP A 108 0.53 -16.57 7.98
N SER A 109 -0.63 -17.14 8.32
CA SER A 109 -1.71 -17.32 7.35
C SER A 109 -2.23 -15.94 6.91
N ALA A 110 -2.48 -15.79 5.63
CA ALA A 110 -3.09 -14.57 5.09
C ALA A 110 -4.64 -14.58 5.16
N ASP A 111 -5.26 -15.62 5.75
CA ASP A 111 -6.72 -15.80 5.75
C ASP A 111 -7.46 -14.67 6.48
N GLU A 112 -6.84 -14.08 7.50
CA GLU A 112 -7.41 -12.98 8.27
C GLU A 112 -7.12 -11.60 7.67
N PHE A 113 -6.36 -11.53 6.58
CA PHE A 113 -6.05 -10.25 5.96
C PHE A 113 -7.30 -9.66 5.29
N PRO A 114 -7.66 -8.39 5.55
CA PRO A 114 -8.86 -7.79 5.00
C PRO A 114 -8.83 -7.75 3.48
N ILE A 115 -9.89 -8.29 2.86
CA ILE A 115 -10.06 -8.23 1.41
C ILE A 115 -10.44 -6.79 1.03
N ALA A 116 -9.66 -6.17 0.16
CA ALA A 116 -10.01 -4.86 -0.38
C ALA A 116 -11.37 -4.94 -1.10
N GLN A 117 -12.23 -3.97 -0.83
CA GLN A 117 -13.51 -3.89 -1.53
C GLN A 117 -13.26 -3.70 -3.05
N GLU A 118 -13.98 -4.46 -3.84
CA GLU A 118 -13.95 -4.28 -5.29
C GLU A 118 -14.60 -2.95 -5.68
N ILE A 119 -14.00 -2.28 -6.67
CA ILE A 119 -14.58 -1.07 -7.25
C ILE A 119 -15.88 -1.46 -7.97
N SER A 120 -17.00 -0.84 -7.59
CA SER A 120 -18.29 -1.13 -8.22
C SER A 120 -18.27 -0.79 -9.72
N ALA A 121 -19.05 -1.52 -10.51
CA ALA A 121 -19.13 -1.30 -11.96
C ALA A 121 -19.62 0.11 -12.36
N GLY A 122 -20.26 0.84 -11.43
CA GLY A 122 -20.73 2.21 -11.62
C GLY A 122 -19.84 3.28 -10.95
N ALA A 123 -18.61 2.93 -10.57
CA ALA A 123 -17.70 3.88 -9.94
C ALA A 123 -17.26 4.98 -10.90
N ASN A 124 -17.21 6.22 -10.43
CA ASN A 124 -16.68 7.34 -11.19
C ASN A 124 -15.18 7.19 -11.43
N VAL A 125 -14.76 7.33 -12.68
CA VAL A 125 -13.36 7.28 -13.11
C VAL A 125 -12.86 8.70 -13.34
N ILE A 126 -11.83 9.10 -12.62
CA ILE A 126 -11.22 10.42 -12.73
C ILE A 126 -9.84 10.28 -13.35
N ASN A 127 -9.59 10.96 -14.46
CA ASN A 127 -8.27 11.05 -15.06
C ASN A 127 -7.61 12.37 -14.66
N ILE A 128 -6.55 12.28 -13.88
CA ILE A 128 -5.78 13.44 -13.41
C ILE A 128 -4.28 13.21 -13.62
N ASN A 129 -3.55 14.28 -13.95
CA ASN A 129 -2.10 14.21 -14.02
C ASN A 129 -1.51 13.94 -12.63
N SER A 130 -0.67 12.90 -12.52
CA SER A 130 -0.11 12.44 -11.23
C SER A 130 0.72 13.52 -10.51
N ASN A 131 1.48 14.35 -11.25
CA ASN A 131 2.26 15.43 -10.64
C ASN A 131 1.35 16.50 -10.05
N VAL A 132 0.27 16.85 -10.76
CA VAL A 132 -0.74 17.82 -10.28
C VAL A 132 -1.41 17.28 -9.03
N LEU A 133 -1.81 16.01 -9.02
CA LEU A 133 -2.44 15.38 -7.86
C LEU A 133 -1.48 15.36 -6.66
N ALA A 134 -0.26 14.86 -6.83
CA ALA A 134 0.74 14.76 -5.78
C ALA A 134 1.12 16.14 -5.19
N GLU A 135 1.31 17.15 -6.05
CA GLU A 135 1.62 18.51 -5.58
C GLU A 135 0.52 19.07 -4.69
N ASN A 136 -0.74 18.84 -5.05
CA ASN A 136 -1.86 19.39 -4.30
C ASN A 136 -2.23 18.62 -3.05
N ILE A 137 -2.03 17.31 -3.04
CA ILE A 137 -2.03 16.51 -1.81
C ILE A 137 -0.96 17.08 -0.85
N ASN A 138 0.29 17.21 -1.30
CA ASN A 138 1.38 17.74 -0.48
C ASN A 138 1.11 19.14 0.06
N ARG A 139 0.49 20.01 -0.74
CA ARG A 139 0.09 21.37 -0.31
C ARG A 139 -1.06 21.36 0.70
N SER A 140 -1.81 20.28 0.81
CA SER A 140 -2.98 20.17 1.70
C SER A 140 -2.68 19.42 2.99
N LEU A 141 -1.72 18.49 3.00
CA LEU A 141 -1.39 17.63 4.13
C LEU A 141 -1.12 18.37 5.44
N PHE A 142 -0.46 19.55 5.40
CA PHE A 142 -0.16 20.31 6.61
C PHE A 142 -1.41 20.83 7.35
N ALA A 143 -2.54 20.87 6.67
CA ALA A 143 -3.80 21.33 7.22
C ALA A 143 -4.73 20.18 7.68
N THR A 144 -4.37 18.93 7.48
CA THR A 144 -5.10 17.78 8.04
C THR A 144 -4.88 17.69 9.55
N GLY A 145 -5.86 17.14 10.27
CA GLY A 145 -5.80 16.88 11.70
C GLY A 145 -5.23 15.50 12.01
N GLN A 146 -5.09 15.23 13.31
CA GLN A 146 -4.95 13.90 13.88
C GLN A 146 -5.93 13.80 15.05
N ASP A 147 -7.22 13.79 14.72
CA ASP A 147 -8.30 13.92 15.69
C ASP A 147 -9.11 12.62 15.72
N GLU A 148 -9.09 11.91 16.85
CA GLU A 148 -9.83 10.66 17.03
C GLU A 148 -11.34 10.89 17.13
N ILE A 149 -11.76 12.11 17.54
CA ILE A 149 -13.19 12.47 17.70
C ILE A 149 -13.80 12.88 16.36
N ARG A 150 -13.00 13.48 15.49
CA ARG A 150 -13.43 13.99 14.18
C ARG A 150 -12.60 13.42 13.05
N PRO A 151 -12.67 12.10 12.78
CA PRO A 151 -11.83 11.42 11.79
C PRO A 151 -11.92 12.01 10.38
N VAL A 152 -13.02 12.68 10.04
CA VAL A 152 -13.18 13.38 8.75
C VAL A 152 -12.14 14.49 8.53
N MET A 153 -11.50 14.99 9.58
CA MET A 153 -10.44 16.00 9.49
C MET A 153 -9.04 15.40 9.28
N ASN A 154 -8.90 14.07 9.41
CA ASN A 154 -7.62 13.39 9.22
C ASN A 154 -7.30 13.15 7.74
N GLY A 155 -8.30 13.29 6.86
CA GLY A 155 -8.16 13.13 5.42
C GLY A 155 -8.28 14.45 4.65
N ILE A 156 -8.11 14.34 3.35
CA ILE A 156 -8.26 15.43 2.39
C ILE A 156 -9.58 15.25 1.65
N PHE A 157 -10.43 16.26 1.70
CA PHE A 157 -11.71 16.27 0.99
C PHE A 157 -11.51 16.66 -0.48
N PHE A 158 -12.00 15.81 -1.36
CA PHE A 158 -12.07 16.02 -2.80
C PHE A 158 -13.52 16.32 -3.18
N ASP A 159 -13.75 17.52 -3.66
CA ASP A 159 -15.04 17.99 -4.16
C ASP A 159 -14.98 18.08 -5.68
N LEU A 160 -15.42 17.01 -6.31
CA LEU A 160 -15.40 16.87 -7.76
C LEU A 160 -16.71 17.40 -8.36
N SER A 161 -16.60 18.35 -9.24
CA SER A 161 -17.71 18.87 -10.05
C SER A 161 -17.41 18.67 -11.55
N PRO A 162 -18.40 18.81 -12.46
CA PRO A 162 -18.18 18.57 -13.89
C PRO A 162 -17.00 19.35 -14.51
N GLU A 163 -16.71 20.55 -14.01
CA GLU A 163 -15.71 21.43 -14.61
C GLU A 163 -14.50 21.70 -13.69
N SER A 164 -14.54 21.23 -12.44
CA SER A 164 -13.49 21.52 -11.46
C SER A 164 -13.35 20.47 -10.38
N LEU A 165 -12.16 20.39 -9.82
CA LEU A 165 -11.86 19.66 -8.59
C LEU A 165 -11.40 20.66 -7.54
N SER A 166 -12.07 20.69 -6.37
CA SER A 166 -11.57 21.37 -5.18
C SER A 166 -10.98 20.34 -4.22
N ILE A 167 -9.78 20.58 -3.74
CA ILE A 167 -9.09 19.79 -2.73
C ILE A 167 -9.03 20.62 -1.45
N VAL A 168 -9.62 20.14 -0.37
CA VAL A 168 -9.78 20.88 0.89
C VAL A 168 -9.27 20.05 2.06
N ALA A 169 -8.54 20.68 2.96
CA ALA A 169 -8.14 20.08 4.23
C ALA A 169 -8.27 21.10 5.36
N THR A 170 -8.63 20.62 6.56
CA THR A 170 -8.74 21.45 7.77
C THR A 170 -8.56 20.61 9.03
N ASP A 171 -7.93 21.20 10.05
CA ASP A 171 -7.87 20.67 11.42
C ASP A 171 -8.78 21.44 12.39
N GLY A 172 -9.62 22.34 11.85
CA GLY A 172 -10.48 23.23 12.65
C GLY A 172 -9.82 24.56 13.05
N HIS A 173 -8.50 24.70 12.86
CA HIS A 173 -7.75 25.94 13.13
C HIS A 173 -7.16 26.54 11.85
N LYS A 174 -6.81 25.71 10.91
CA LYS A 174 -6.33 26.09 9.57
C LYS A 174 -7.24 25.47 8.53
N LEU A 175 -7.32 26.12 7.38
CA LEU A 175 -8.02 25.58 6.21
C LEU A 175 -7.20 25.88 4.96
N VAL A 176 -7.02 24.88 4.12
CA VAL A 176 -6.50 25.04 2.78
C VAL A 176 -7.54 24.59 1.76
N ARG A 177 -7.66 25.34 0.68
CA ARG A 177 -8.49 24.98 -0.47
C ARG A 177 -7.72 25.26 -1.76
N ASN A 178 -7.51 24.23 -2.55
CA ASN A 178 -6.96 24.32 -3.90
C ASN A 178 -8.07 23.99 -4.89
N LYS A 179 -8.24 24.80 -5.93
CA LYS A 179 -9.25 24.58 -6.97
C LYS A 179 -8.57 24.46 -8.33
N PHE A 180 -8.90 23.38 -9.03
CA PHE A 180 -8.47 23.08 -10.39
C PHE A 180 -9.64 23.27 -11.34
N LEU A 181 -9.39 23.97 -12.41
CA LEU A 181 -10.28 24.12 -13.54
C LEU A 181 -9.84 23.15 -14.64
N ASN A 182 -10.74 22.79 -15.52
CA ASN A 182 -10.47 21.89 -16.67
C ASN A 182 -10.29 20.41 -16.30
N ILE A 183 -10.94 19.95 -15.27
CA ILE A 183 -11.15 18.52 -15.02
C ILE A 183 -12.54 18.18 -15.54
N ASN A 184 -12.61 17.32 -16.54
CA ASN A 184 -13.89 16.83 -17.05
C ASN A 184 -14.31 15.62 -16.21
N ASN A 185 -15.43 15.73 -15.55
CA ASN A 185 -16.10 14.63 -14.88
C ASN A 185 -17.58 14.64 -15.25
N GLU A 186 -18.15 13.46 -15.45
CA GLU A 186 -19.55 13.36 -15.88
C GLU A 186 -20.52 13.69 -14.75
N GLU A 187 -20.19 13.28 -13.51
CA GLU A 187 -21.06 13.47 -12.35
C GLU A 187 -20.28 14.04 -11.15
N PRO A 188 -20.94 14.85 -10.30
CA PRO A 188 -20.32 15.29 -9.04
C PRO A 188 -20.01 14.09 -8.14
N ALA A 189 -18.82 14.05 -7.57
CA ALA A 189 -18.40 13.01 -6.65
C ALA A 189 -17.56 13.59 -5.51
N PRO A 190 -18.17 13.91 -4.37
CA PRO A 190 -17.43 14.29 -3.17
C PRO A 190 -16.96 13.06 -2.42
N PHE A 191 -15.69 13.04 -1.98
CA PHE A 191 -15.13 11.99 -1.12
C PHE A 191 -13.99 12.52 -0.27
N ILE A 192 -13.64 11.78 0.78
CA ILE A 192 -12.47 12.05 1.61
C ILE A 192 -11.44 10.96 1.31
N LEU A 193 -10.22 11.39 1.01
CA LEU A 193 -9.04 10.53 0.93
C LEU A 193 -8.39 10.55 2.32
N PRO A 194 -8.37 9.42 3.05
CA PRO A 194 -7.81 9.33 4.38
C PRO A 194 -6.28 9.45 4.40
#